data_af3dfa18548e48a49d9958e518ad02cb
#
_entry.id   af3dfa18548e48a49d9958e518ad02cb
#
_cell.length_a   1.000
_cell.length_b   1.000
_cell.length_c   1.000
_cell.angle_alpha   90.00
_cell.angle_beta   90.00
_cell.angle_gamma   90.00
#
_symmetry.space_group_name_H-M   'P 1'
#
loop_
_entity.id
_entity.type
_entity.pdbx_description
1 polymer ?
#
loop_
_entity_poly.entity_id
_entity_poly.type
_entity_poly.pdbx_seq_one_letter_code
_entity_poly.pdbx_strand_id
1 'polypeptide(L)'
;GARYASDIRHLPMSVAVVDRDEIVRRQEASVLPLLTEQVPGLFVTGRGVMGYGVSDGAAGGISLRGIGGGSAAQMLVLIDGHPQYMGLFGHPIADAYQSMLAERVEVVRGPASVLYGSNAMGGVINIVTRRQREEGVKTDLNVGYGSWNTLQTEAANRIRKGRFTSVVTGSYNRTDGHRADMGFEQYGGYAKVGYEISRRWNAYADVNLTHFNASNPGEITAPVFDNDSRITRGMASVSLENSYDRTSGALKFFYNWGRHRINDGYGAGEEPRDYRFNSKDRMLGVSWYQSAGLWRGSRLTAGIDWQRFGGRAWNRFTADGREEPI
;
A
#
# COMPACT_ATOMS: atom_id res chain seq x y z
N GLY A 1 8.39 0.04 -12.49
CA GLY A 1 9.37 0.85 -13.00
C GLY A 1 9.00 1.92 -14.01
N ALA A 2 8.95 1.61 -15.28
CA ALA A 2 8.60 2.59 -16.31
C ALA A 2 7.09 2.81 -16.37
N ARG A 3 6.65 4.03 -16.75
CA ARG A 3 5.23 4.34 -16.96
C ARG A 3 4.63 3.67 -18.21
N TYR A 4 5.37 2.78 -18.87
CA TYR A 4 4.94 1.95 -20.00
C TYR A 4 5.50 0.53 -19.84
N ALA A 5 4.89 -0.43 -20.50
CA ALA A 5 5.40 -1.80 -20.52
C ALA A 5 6.78 -1.82 -21.19
N SER A 6 7.79 -2.30 -20.49
CA SER A 6 9.16 -2.39 -20.96
C SER A 6 9.86 -3.59 -20.36
N ASP A 7 10.79 -4.17 -21.10
CA ASP A 7 11.69 -5.18 -20.55
C ASP A 7 12.64 -4.51 -19.54
N ILE A 8 12.70 -5.05 -18.34
CA ILE A 8 13.52 -4.50 -17.23
C ILE A 8 15.00 -4.42 -17.62
N ARG A 9 15.49 -5.26 -18.51
CA ARG A 9 16.86 -5.28 -19.01
C ARG A 9 17.22 -4.03 -19.84
N HIS A 10 16.22 -3.33 -20.36
CA HIS A 10 16.39 -2.14 -21.18
C HIS A 10 16.05 -0.84 -20.43
N LEU A 11 15.82 -0.92 -19.12
CA LEU A 11 15.57 0.27 -18.30
C LEU A 11 16.89 0.84 -17.79
N PRO A 12 17.08 2.18 -17.80
CA PRO A 12 18.25 2.82 -17.24
C PRO A 12 18.22 2.90 -15.71
N MET A 13 17.49 1.99 -15.08
CA MET A 13 17.32 1.93 -13.62
C MET A 13 17.25 0.48 -13.15
N SER A 14 17.68 0.23 -11.93
CA SER A 14 17.61 -1.09 -11.32
C SER A 14 16.20 -1.35 -10.82
N VAL A 15 15.52 -2.34 -11.41
CA VAL A 15 14.18 -2.75 -11.03
C VAL A 15 14.18 -4.21 -10.57
N ALA A 16 13.57 -4.48 -9.43
CA ALA A 16 13.23 -5.83 -8.98
C ALA A 16 11.72 -6.05 -9.19
N VAL A 17 11.34 -7.26 -9.58
CA VAL A 17 9.93 -7.64 -9.76
C VAL A 17 9.69 -8.91 -8.95
N VAL A 18 8.66 -8.87 -8.11
CA VAL A 18 8.14 -10.03 -7.37
C VAL A 18 6.79 -10.35 -7.96
N ASP A 19 6.63 -11.55 -8.48
CA ASP A 19 5.42 -11.98 -9.18
C ASP A 19 4.36 -12.60 -8.26
N ARG A 20 3.19 -12.92 -8.83
CA ARG A 20 2.07 -13.49 -8.08
C ARG A 20 2.39 -14.86 -7.49
N ASP A 21 3.14 -15.69 -8.18
CA ASP A 21 3.45 -17.04 -7.72
C ASP A 21 4.30 -16.99 -6.45
N GLU A 22 5.23 -16.04 -6.36
CA GLU A 22 6.02 -15.80 -5.16
C GLU A 22 5.16 -15.27 -4.00
N ILE A 23 4.27 -14.32 -4.29
CA ILE A 23 3.33 -13.76 -3.30
C ILE A 23 2.44 -14.87 -2.71
N VAL A 24 1.90 -15.75 -3.57
CA VAL A 24 1.03 -16.86 -3.14
C VAL A 24 1.80 -17.90 -2.33
N ARG A 25 3.03 -18.23 -2.73
CA ARG A 25 3.85 -19.23 -1.99
C ARG A 25 4.16 -18.81 -0.55
N ARG A 26 4.31 -17.51 -0.31
CA ARG A 26 4.64 -16.98 1.01
C ARG A 26 3.45 -16.84 1.94
N GLN A 27 2.24 -16.68 1.39
CA GLN A 27 1.00 -16.55 2.16
C GLN A 27 1.04 -15.44 3.23
N GLU A 28 1.79 -14.36 2.97
CA GLU A 28 1.85 -13.20 3.85
C GLU A 28 0.64 -12.28 3.64
N ALA A 29 0.11 -11.70 4.72
CA ALA A 29 -0.98 -10.72 4.63
C ALA A 29 -0.55 -9.40 3.96
N SER A 30 0.72 -9.02 4.14
CA SER A 30 1.35 -7.84 3.53
C SER A 30 2.41 -8.25 2.51
N VAL A 31 2.63 -7.42 1.49
CA VAL A 31 3.73 -7.63 0.52
C VAL A 31 5.11 -7.31 1.11
N LEU A 32 5.18 -6.57 2.21
CA LEU A 32 6.43 -6.03 2.74
C LEU A 32 7.44 -7.08 3.22
N PRO A 33 7.06 -8.14 3.96
CA PRO A 33 7.99 -9.19 4.36
C PRO A 33 8.67 -9.83 3.16
N LEU A 34 7.89 -10.13 2.12
CA LEU A 34 8.37 -10.71 0.87
C LEU A 34 9.38 -9.81 0.17
N LEU A 35 9.16 -8.49 0.18
CA LEU A 35 10.10 -7.55 -0.43
C LEU A 35 11.43 -7.50 0.32
N THR A 36 11.42 -7.63 1.64
CA THR A 36 12.65 -7.70 2.44
C THR A 36 13.51 -8.90 2.05
N GLU A 37 12.90 -10.02 1.69
CA GLU A 37 13.62 -11.23 1.28
C GLU A 37 14.08 -11.21 -0.18
N GLN A 38 13.26 -10.66 -1.09
CA GLN A 38 13.46 -10.76 -2.53
C GLN A 38 14.17 -9.55 -3.15
N VAL A 39 14.21 -8.41 -2.46
CA VAL A 39 14.77 -7.17 -3.00
C VAL A 39 16.07 -6.81 -2.26
N PRO A 40 17.24 -7.02 -2.86
CA PRO A 40 18.50 -6.72 -2.22
C PRO A 40 18.63 -5.27 -1.74
N GLY A 41 18.90 -5.11 -0.45
CA GLY A 41 19.06 -3.82 0.21
C GLY A 41 17.75 -3.15 0.65
N LEU A 42 16.59 -3.78 0.44
CA LEU A 42 15.34 -3.34 1.02
C LEU A 42 15.17 -3.98 2.41
N PHE A 43 14.81 -3.17 3.38
CA PHE A 43 14.54 -3.61 4.74
C PHE A 43 13.25 -2.96 5.25
N VAL A 44 12.43 -3.76 5.93
CA VAL A 44 11.22 -3.31 6.60
C VAL A 44 11.32 -3.72 8.06
N THR A 45 11.12 -2.78 8.97
CA THR A 45 11.09 -3.10 10.40
C THR A 45 9.87 -3.95 10.72
N GLY A 46 10.08 -5.11 11.33
CA GLY A 46 9.03 -6.01 11.81
C GLY A 46 9.20 -6.26 13.30
N ARG A 47 8.11 -6.44 14.03
CA ARG A 47 8.14 -6.71 15.48
C ARG A 47 7.36 -7.94 15.88
N GLY A 48 6.36 -8.29 15.12
CA GLY A 48 5.40 -9.36 15.42
C GLY A 48 5.27 -10.38 14.33
N VAL A 49 4.39 -11.32 14.58
CA VAL A 49 4.00 -12.35 13.60
C VAL A 49 3.26 -11.71 12.44
N MET A 50 2.45 -10.68 12.72
CA MET A 50 1.62 -9.98 11.74
C MET A 50 1.34 -8.56 12.25
N GLY A 51 1.19 -7.62 11.31
CA GLY A 51 0.88 -6.23 11.61
C GLY A 51 2.11 -5.38 11.97
N TYR A 52 1.98 -4.10 11.72
CA TYR A 52 3.02 -3.09 11.94
C TYR A 52 2.57 -2.01 12.93
N GLY A 53 1.29 -1.59 12.82
CA GLY A 53 0.76 -0.45 13.57
C GLY A 53 1.30 0.89 13.08
N VAL A 54 0.93 1.95 13.77
CA VAL A 54 1.38 3.32 13.48
C VAL A 54 1.57 4.16 14.75
N SER A 55 1.39 3.57 15.94
CA SER A 55 1.66 4.22 17.22
C SER A 55 3.16 4.47 17.40
N ASP A 56 3.52 5.24 18.42
CA ASP A 56 4.92 5.51 18.74
C ASP A 56 5.68 4.19 18.93
N GLY A 57 6.86 4.13 18.37
CA GLY A 57 7.66 2.92 18.36
C GLY A 57 7.12 1.76 17.51
N ALA A 58 6.09 1.95 16.66
CA ALA A 58 5.58 0.92 15.74
C ALA A 58 6.61 0.48 14.70
N ALA A 59 6.32 -0.66 14.07
CA ALA A 59 7.13 -1.21 12.98
C ALA A 59 6.70 -0.63 11.60
N GLY A 60 7.13 -1.27 10.50
CA GLY A 60 6.70 -0.90 9.13
C GLY A 60 7.50 0.23 8.50
N GLY A 61 8.59 0.69 9.13
CA GLY A 61 9.54 1.59 8.50
C GLY A 61 10.22 0.90 7.31
N ILE A 62 10.13 1.51 6.12
CA ILE A 62 10.67 0.97 4.87
C ILE A 62 11.95 1.73 4.52
N SER A 63 13.06 1.01 4.38
CA SER A 63 14.33 1.56 3.91
C SER A 63 14.87 0.79 2.72
N LEU A 64 15.59 1.47 1.84
CA LEU A 64 16.28 0.86 0.71
C LEU A 64 17.68 1.42 0.64
N ARG A 65 18.69 0.54 0.79
CA ARG A 65 20.11 0.91 0.80
C ARG A 65 20.43 2.02 1.83
N GLY A 66 19.79 1.96 3.00
CA GLY A 66 19.98 2.91 4.08
C GLY A 66 19.19 4.22 3.97
N ILE A 67 18.41 4.41 2.90
CA ILE A 67 17.55 5.60 2.73
C ILE A 67 16.13 5.22 3.15
N GLY A 68 15.52 5.96 4.06
CA GLY A 68 14.20 5.68 4.63
C GLY A 68 14.28 5.09 6.03
N GLY A 69 13.25 4.35 6.43
CA GLY A 69 13.14 3.70 7.76
C GLY A 69 12.53 4.55 8.85
N GLY A 70 12.48 5.87 8.67
CA GLY A 70 11.80 6.78 9.59
C GLY A 70 10.31 6.96 9.26
N SER A 71 9.66 7.82 10.03
CA SER A 71 8.24 8.17 9.84
C SER A 71 7.98 8.96 8.54
N ALA A 72 8.96 9.73 8.06
CA ALA A 72 8.83 10.46 6.80
C ALA A 72 8.99 9.52 5.59
N ALA A 73 8.10 9.65 4.61
CA ALA A 73 8.16 8.87 3.38
C ALA A 73 9.35 9.29 2.51
N GLN A 74 10.42 8.50 2.55
CA GLN A 74 11.55 8.59 1.61
C GLN A 74 11.53 7.45 0.58
N MET A 75 10.66 6.45 0.83
CA MET A 75 10.30 5.38 -0.09
C MET A 75 8.85 5.58 -0.51
N LEU A 76 8.62 5.81 -1.79
CA LEU A 76 7.28 6.01 -2.32
C LEU A 76 6.61 4.66 -2.59
N VAL A 77 5.49 4.41 -1.94
CA VAL A 77 4.64 3.26 -2.25
C VAL A 77 3.47 3.69 -3.14
N LEU A 78 3.25 2.94 -4.20
CA LEU A 78 2.18 3.16 -5.18
C LEU A 78 1.29 1.92 -5.28
N ILE A 79 0.01 2.13 -5.56
CA ILE A 79 -0.90 1.09 -6.07
C ILE A 79 -1.35 1.52 -7.46
N ASP A 80 -1.07 0.71 -8.49
CA ASP A 80 -1.30 1.03 -9.92
C ASP A 80 -0.78 2.42 -10.34
N GLY A 81 0.32 2.88 -9.70
CA GLY A 81 0.92 4.19 -9.93
C GLY A 81 0.32 5.34 -9.11
N HIS A 82 -0.63 5.07 -8.22
CA HIS A 82 -1.22 6.08 -7.33
C HIS A 82 -0.49 6.08 -5.97
N PRO A 83 -0.01 7.25 -5.48
CA PRO A 83 0.69 7.35 -4.20
C PRO A 83 -0.14 6.87 -3.02
N GLN A 84 0.51 6.13 -2.12
CA GLN A 84 -0.11 5.51 -0.94
C GLN A 84 0.59 5.98 0.34
N TYR A 85 0.33 7.20 0.75
CA TYR A 85 0.79 7.74 2.03
C TYR A 85 -0.30 8.59 2.69
N MET A 86 -0.14 8.85 3.96
CA MET A 86 -1.06 9.68 4.74
C MET A 86 -0.99 11.13 4.29
N GLY A 87 -2.10 11.70 3.87
CA GLY A 87 -2.18 13.03 3.28
C GLY A 87 -1.88 14.18 4.26
N LEU A 88 -1.81 13.91 5.56
CA LEU A 88 -1.52 14.93 6.57
C LEU A 88 -0.03 14.98 6.94
N PHE A 89 0.59 13.82 7.23
CA PHE A 89 1.98 13.74 7.69
C PHE A 89 2.93 13.07 6.68
N GLY A 90 2.42 12.59 5.55
CA GLY A 90 3.22 11.92 4.54
C GLY A 90 3.73 10.52 4.93
N HIS A 91 3.22 9.94 6.01
CA HIS A 91 3.69 8.64 6.51
C HIS A 91 3.17 7.49 5.64
N PRO A 92 3.99 6.48 5.32
CA PRO A 92 3.51 5.21 4.78
C PRO A 92 2.71 4.47 5.86
N ILE A 93 1.63 3.80 5.46
CA ILE A 93 0.81 2.97 6.34
C ILE A 93 1.00 1.52 5.91
N ALA A 94 1.98 0.86 6.52
CA ALA A 94 2.47 -0.45 6.10
C ALA A 94 1.38 -1.54 6.03
N ASP A 95 0.44 -1.54 6.97
CA ASP A 95 -0.67 -2.48 7.01
C ASP A 95 -1.71 -2.28 5.90
N ALA A 96 -1.66 -1.18 5.14
CA ALA A 96 -2.49 -0.97 3.96
C ALA A 96 -1.93 -1.65 2.69
N TYR A 97 -0.70 -2.17 2.72
CA TYR A 97 -0.03 -2.78 1.55
C TYR A 97 -0.27 -4.29 1.49
N GLN A 98 -1.53 -4.66 1.31
CA GLN A 98 -1.99 -6.05 1.37
C GLN A 98 -1.60 -6.87 0.14
N SER A 99 -1.17 -8.11 0.36
CA SER A 99 -0.80 -9.05 -0.70
C SER A 99 -1.98 -9.48 -1.58
N MET A 100 -3.20 -9.45 -1.03
CA MET A 100 -4.43 -9.79 -1.76
C MET A 100 -4.67 -8.94 -3.02
N LEU A 101 -4.17 -7.69 -3.02
CA LEU A 101 -4.30 -6.77 -4.16
C LEU A 101 -3.36 -7.13 -5.31
N ALA A 102 -2.18 -7.67 -4.96
CA ALA A 102 -1.02 -7.67 -5.84
C ALA A 102 -1.07 -8.79 -6.89
N GLU A 103 -0.95 -8.42 -8.14
CA GLU A 103 -0.54 -9.31 -9.24
C GLU A 103 0.98 -9.47 -9.27
N ARG A 104 1.68 -8.38 -9.01
CA ARG A 104 3.13 -8.31 -8.83
C ARG A 104 3.50 -7.03 -8.09
N VAL A 105 4.71 -7.00 -7.57
CA VAL A 105 5.29 -5.79 -7.00
C VAL A 105 6.56 -5.44 -7.77
N GLU A 106 6.65 -4.19 -8.20
CA GLU A 106 7.81 -3.64 -8.89
C GLU A 106 8.55 -2.70 -7.96
N VAL A 107 9.84 -2.91 -7.75
CA VAL A 107 10.67 -2.06 -6.89
C VAL A 107 11.76 -1.39 -7.71
N VAL A 108 11.66 -0.07 -7.86
CA VAL A 108 12.71 0.75 -8.43
C VAL A 108 13.72 1.06 -7.34
N ARG A 109 14.94 0.60 -7.51
CA ARG A 109 16.04 0.74 -6.53
C ARG A 109 16.93 1.93 -6.84
N GLY A 110 16.83 2.96 -6.03
CA GLY A 110 17.59 4.19 -6.16
C GLY A 110 16.72 5.40 -6.47
N PRO A 111 17.30 6.60 -6.60
CA PRO A 111 16.58 7.84 -6.77
C PRO A 111 15.67 7.82 -8.00
N ALA A 112 14.38 8.03 -7.79
CA ALA A 112 13.37 8.07 -8.84
C ALA A 112 12.54 9.38 -8.81
N SER A 113 13.02 10.38 -8.08
CA SER A 113 12.32 11.64 -7.84
C SER A 113 12.00 12.41 -9.11
N VAL A 114 12.81 12.28 -10.16
CA VAL A 114 12.57 12.91 -11.47
C VAL A 114 11.27 12.40 -12.11
N LEU A 115 10.91 11.13 -11.86
CA LEU A 115 9.71 10.51 -12.44
C LEU A 115 8.51 10.49 -11.48
N TYR A 116 8.75 10.48 -10.16
CA TYR A 116 7.73 10.19 -9.16
C TYR A 116 7.61 11.25 -8.06
N GLY A 117 8.44 12.30 -8.09
CA GLY A 117 8.41 13.39 -7.10
C GLY A 117 9.29 13.14 -5.86
N SER A 118 9.25 14.09 -4.92
CA SER A 118 10.18 14.18 -3.79
C SER A 118 10.20 12.97 -2.84
N ASN A 119 9.09 12.24 -2.70
CA ASN A 119 8.99 11.08 -1.81
C ASN A 119 9.68 9.81 -2.36
N ALA A 120 10.25 9.86 -3.58
CA ALA A 120 10.93 8.75 -4.22
C ALA A 120 12.46 8.86 -4.16
N MET A 121 13.01 9.39 -3.06
CA MET A 121 14.47 9.59 -2.89
C MET A 121 15.22 8.26 -2.77
N GLY A 122 14.72 7.32 -1.99
CA GLY A 122 15.29 5.98 -1.81
C GLY A 122 14.86 5.01 -2.91
N GLY A 123 13.70 5.22 -3.50
CA GLY A 123 13.13 4.35 -4.52
C GLY A 123 11.61 4.36 -4.53
N VAL A 124 11.06 3.46 -5.33
CA VAL A 124 9.60 3.31 -5.50
C VAL A 124 9.21 1.84 -5.39
N ILE A 125 8.17 1.57 -4.63
CA ILE A 125 7.49 0.28 -4.57
C ILE A 125 6.13 0.46 -5.26
N ASN A 126 5.89 -0.21 -6.38
CA ASN A 126 4.61 -0.14 -7.09
C ASN A 126 3.90 -1.50 -7.02
N ILE A 127 2.81 -1.55 -6.29
CA ILE A 127 1.91 -2.71 -6.23
C ILE A 127 1.00 -2.63 -7.44
N VAL A 128 1.19 -3.56 -8.39
CA VAL A 128 0.33 -3.68 -9.57
C VAL A 128 -0.81 -4.62 -9.23
N THR A 129 -2.03 -4.14 -9.36
CA THR A 129 -3.21 -4.89 -8.93
C THR A 129 -3.59 -6.01 -9.89
N ARG A 130 -4.28 -7.01 -9.35
CA ARG A 130 -4.74 -8.21 -10.08
C ARG A 130 -5.67 -7.83 -11.24
N ARG A 131 -5.55 -8.58 -12.34
CA ARG A 131 -6.40 -8.47 -13.53
C ARG A 131 -6.74 -9.88 -14.03
N GLN A 132 -7.97 -10.09 -14.51
CA GLN A 132 -8.33 -11.30 -15.23
C GLN A 132 -8.03 -11.10 -16.72
N ARG A 133 -7.08 -11.89 -17.25
CA ARG A 133 -6.66 -11.81 -18.67
C ARG A 133 -7.35 -12.85 -19.53
N GLU A 134 -7.60 -14.02 -18.96
CA GLU A 134 -8.22 -15.16 -19.65
C GLU A 134 -9.74 -15.08 -19.53
N GLU A 135 -10.44 -15.50 -20.57
CA GLU A 135 -11.90 -15.62 -20.59
C GLU A 135 -12.36 -16.63 -19.52
N GLY A 136 -13.44 -16.30 -18.82
CA GLY A 136 -14.03 -17.19 -17.82
C GLY A 136 -14.07 -16.58 -16.42
N VAL A 137 -14.31 -17.45 -15.44
CA VAL A 137 -14.41 -17.13 -14.01
C VAL A 137 -13.36 -17.94 -13.26
N LYS A 138 -12.60 -17.25 -12.40
CA LYS A 138 -11.68 -17.89 -11.46
C LYS A 138 -12.03 -17.46 -10.04
N THR A 139 -12.14 -18.42 -9.14
CA THR A 139 -12.35 -18.17 -7.71
C THR A 139 -11.23 -18.84 -6.93
N ASP A 140 -10.55 -18.06 -6.11
CA ASP A 140 -9.49 -18.53 -5.22
C ASP A 140 -9.96 -18.34 -3.78
N LEU A 141 -9.74 -19.35 -2.94
CA LEU A 141 -9.94 -19.29 -1.51
C LEU A 141 -8.65 -19.74 -0.83
N ASN A 142 -8.14 -18.93 0.06
CA ASN A 142 -6.97 -19.24 0.87
C ASN A 142 -7.31 -19.10 2.34
N VAL A 143 -6.98 -20.13 3.14
CA VAL A 143 -7.17 -20.16 4.59
C VAL A 143 -5.92 -20.74 5.23
N GLY A 144 -5.30 -19.98 6.11
CA GLY A 144 -4.15 -20.39 6.90
C GLY A 144 -4.44 -20.21 8.38
N TYR A 145 -4.03 -21.20 9.21
CA TYR A 145 -4.10 -21.11 10.66
C TYR A 145 -2.77 -21.56 11.28
N GLY A 146 -2.28 -20.86 12.27
CA GLY A 146 -0.98 -21.10 12.88
C GLY A 146 -0.91 -20.72 14.35
N SER A 147 0.32 -20.72 14.89
CA SER A 147 0.61 -20.39 16.28
C SER A 147 0.06 -19.02 16.67
N TRP A 148 -0.16 -18.81 17.97
CA TRP A 148 -0.70 -17.57 18.55
C TRP A 148 -2.06 -17.18 17.97
N ASN A 149 -2.93 -18.16 17.69
CA ASN A 149 -4.26 -17.97 17.12
C ASN A 149 -4.22 -17.17 15.80
N THR A 150 -3.12 -17.31 15.04
CA THR A 150 -2.95 -16.62 13.76
C THR A 150 -3.87 -17.22 12.71
N LEU A 151 -4.77 -16.41 12.17
CA LEU A 151 -5.67 -16.77 11.09
C LEU A 151 -5.46 -15.82 9.92
N GLN A 152 -5.29 -16.36 8.74
CA GLN A 152 -5.24 -15.62 7.48
C GLN A 152 -6.29 -16.16 6.53
N THR A 153 -7.11 -15.30 5.98
CA THR A 153 -8.12 -15.69 5.00
C THR A 153 -8.15 -14.71 3.83
N GLU A 154 -8.28 -15.25 2.63
CA GLU A 154 -8.47 -14.49 1.40
C GLU A 154 -9.49 -15.23 0.52
N ALA A 155 -10.46 -14.49 0.02
CA ALA A 155 -11.36 -14.97 -1.03
C ALA A 155 -11.31 -13.99 -2.19
N ALA A 156 -11.06 -14.49 -3.41
CA ALA A 156 -10.99 -13.68 -4.60
C ALA A 156 -11.81 -14.29 -5.73
N ASN A 157 -12.62 -13.46 -6.37
CA ASN A 157 -13.35 -13.82 -7.59
C ASN A 157 -12.87 -12.92 -8.74
N ARG A 158 -12.56 -13.53 -9.89
CA ARG A 158 -12.09 -12.86 -11.08
C ARG A 158 -12.88 -13.30 -12.28
N ILE A 159 -13.40 -12.36 -13.02
CA ILE A 159 -14.25 -12.62 -14.19
C ILE A 159 -13.68 -11.89 -15.40
N ARG A 160 -13.66 -12.57 -16.55
CA ARG A 160 -13.57 -11.96 -17.87
C ARG A 160 -14.69 -12.51 -18.75
N LYS A 161 -15.48 -11.62 -19.33
CA LYS A 161 -16.51 -11.96 -20.31
C LYS A 161 -16.44 -10.94 -21.45
N GLY A 162 -15.83 -11.37 -22.56
CA GLY A 162 -15.57 -10.51 -23.70
C GLY A 162 -14.73 -9.28 -23.32
N ARG A 163 -15.33 -8.11 -23.41
CA ARG A 163 -14.67 -6.82 -23.09
C ARG A 163 -14.73 -6.43 -21.62
N PHE A 164 -15.54 -7.12 -20.83
CA PHE A 164 -15.71 -6.83 -19.42
C PHE A 164 -14.78 -7.67 -18.55
N THR A 165 -14.18 -7.03 -17.53
CA THR A 165 -13.39 -7.72 -16.51
C THR A 165 -13.79 -7.24 -15.13
N SER A 166 -13.75 -8.15 -14.15
CA SER A 166 -13.88 -7.77 -12.74
C SER A 166 -12.95 -8.59 -11.86
N VAL A 167 -12.54 -7.98 -10.76
CA VAL A 167 -11.82 -8.62 -9.65
C VAL A 167 -12.47 -8.14 -8.38
N VAL A 168 -12.87 -9.06 -7.51
CA VAL A 168 -13.36 -8.76 -6.16
C VAL A 168 -12.58 -9.64 -5.20
N THR A 169 -11.98 -9.04 -4.18
CA THR A 169 -11.20 -9.77 -3.16
C THR A 169 -11.61 -9.27 -1.78
N GLY A 170 -11.74 -10.19 -0.84
CA GLY A 170 -11.90 -9.90 0.58
C GLY A 170 -10.89 -10.68 1.39
N SER A 171 -10.42 -10.11 2.50
CA SER A 171 -9.51 -10.78 3.44
C SER A 171 -9.87 -10.46 4.88
N TYR A 172 -9.59 -11.42 5.75
CA TYR A 172 -9.59 -11.25 7.20
C TYR A 172 -8.35 -11.93 7.77
N ASN A 173 -7.60 -11.17 8.57
CA ASN A 173 -6.37 -11.62 9.17
C ASN A 173 -6.37 -11.26 10.66
N ARG A 174 -5.87 -12.16 11.52
CA ARG A 174 -5.69 -11.88 12.95
C ARG A 174 -4.54 -12.68 13.54
N THR A 175 -4.01 -12.19 14.63
CA THR A 175 -3.09 -12.93 15.52
C THR A 175 -3.19 -12.35 16.93
N ASP A 176 -3.00 -13.19 17.95
CA ASP A 176 -2.84 -12.73 19.33
C ASP A 176 -1.42 -12.21 19.58
N GLY A 177 -0.47 -12.52 18.66
CA GLY A 177 0.95 -12.16 18.79
C GLY A 177 1.73 -13.13 19.69
N HIS A 178 3.04 -13.14 19.55
CA HIS A 178 3.94 -14.02 20.34
C HIS A 178 4.27 -13.45 21.73
N ARG A 179 3.76 -12.27 22.05
CA ARG A 179 3.86 -11.59 23.35
C ARG A 179 2.50 -11.04 23.75
N ALA A 180 2.29 -10.81 25.04
CA ALA A 180 1.13 -10.08 25.54
C ALA A 180 1.07 -8.67 24.90
N ASP A 181 -0.14 -8.17 24.69
CA ASP A 181 -0.43 -6.85 24.10
C ASP A 181 0.17 -6.64 22.69
N MET A 182 0.30 -7.71 21.90
CA MET A 182 0.79 -7.69 20.54
C MET A 182 -0.26 -8.17 19.52
N GLY A 183 -1.54 -8.03 19.86
CA GLY A 183 -2.62 -8.45 19.00
C GLY A 183 -2.72 -7.61 17.73
N PHE A 184 -3.13 -8.28 16.65
CA PHE A 184 -3.43 -7.65 15.37
C PHE A 184 -4.70 -8.23 14.76
N GLU A 185 -5.52 -7.37 14.17
CA GLU A 185 -6.70 -7.76 13.43
C GLU A 185 -6.89 -6.84 12.21
N GLN A 186 -7.20 -7.43 11.05
CA GLN A 186 -7.31 -6.69 9.80
C GLN A 186 -8.45 -7.22 8.92
N TYR A 187 -9.20 -6.30 8.35
CA TYR A 187 -10.19 -6.52 7.30
C TYR A 187 -9.74 -5.83 6.03
N GLY A 188 -9.77 -6.53 4.90
CA GLY A 188 -9.45 -6.00 3.59
C GLY A 188 -10.55 -6.24 2.59
N GLY A 189 -10.78 -5.27 1.71
CA GLY A 189 -11.69 -5.38 0.58
C GLY A 189 -11.16 -4.65 -0.64
N TYR A 190 -11.21 -5.31 -1.80
CA TYR A 190 -10.82 -4.74 -3.08
C TYR A 190 -11.80 -5.12 -4.17
N ALA A 191 -12.19 -4.14 -4.97
CA ALA A 191 -12.97 -4.39 -6.18
C ALA A 191 -12.41 -3.57 -7.33
N LYS A 192 -12.32 -4.20 -8.51
CA LYS A 192 -11.92 -3.56 -9.76
C LYS A 192 -12.84 -4.01 -10.88
N VAL A 193 -13.31 -3.08 -11.66
CA VAL A 193 -14.04 -3.35 -12.90
C VAL A 193 -13.29 -2.72 -14.06
N GLY A 194 -13.21 -3.42 -15.17
CA GLY A 194 -12.54 -2.96 -16.38
C GLY A 194 -13.39 -3.22 -17.63
N TYR A 195 -13.23 -2.37 -18.61
CA TYR A 195 -13.91 -2.50 -19.89
C TYR A 195 -12.97 -2.14 -21.04
N GLU A 196 -12.80 -3.06 -21.98
CA GLU A 196 -12.06 -2.83 -23.22
C GLU A 196 -12.94 -2.09 -24.23
N ILE A 197 -12.84 -0.74 -24.24
CA ILE A 197 -13.60 0.12 -25.14
C ILE A 197 -13.30 -0.24 -26.59
N SER A 198 -12.02 -0.50 -26.87
CA SER A 198 -11.52 -0.96 -28.16
C SER A 198 -10.24 -1.77 -27.99
N ARG A 199 -9.67 -2.30 -29.08
CA ARG A 199 -8.33 -2.95 -29.03
C ARG A 199 -7.20 -2.03 -28.54
N ARG A 200 -7.44 -0.71 -28.55
CA ARG A 200 -6.44 0.31 -28.22
C ARG A 200 -6.77 1.10 -26.97
N TRP A 201 -8.00 1.02 -26.46
CA TRP A 201 -8.49 1.78 -25.33
C TRP A 201 -9.10 0.87 -24.28
N ASN A 202 -8.66 1.05 -23.06
CA ASN A 202 -9.14 0.33 -21.89
C ASN A 202 -9.47 1.32 -20.76
N ALA A 203 -10.58 1.10 -20.09
CA ALA A 203 -10.97 1.85 -18.92
C ALA A 203 -11.13 0.92 -17.72
N TYR A 204 -10.81 1.40 -16.53
CA TYR A 204 -11.11 0.68 -15.29
C TYR A 204 -11.42 1.64 -14.15
N ALA A 205 -12.16 1.14 -13.19
CA ALA A 205 -12.36 1.76 -11.89
C ALA A 205 -12.08 0.73 -10.80
N ASP A 206 -11.52 1.17 -9.69
CA ASP A 206 -11.27 0.31 -8.54
C ASP A 206 -11.49 1.04 -7.22
N VAL A 207 -11.70 0.22 -6.18
CA VAL A 207 -11.76 0.66 -4.79
C VAL A 207 -11.03 -0.35 -3.91
N ASN A 208 -10.22 0.16 -2.99
CA ASN A 208 -9.56 -0.60 -1.94
C ASN A 208 -9.94 -0.03 -0.57
N LEU A 209 -10.24 -0.90 0.37
CA LEU A 209 -10.52 -0.53 1.75
C LEU A 209 -9.80 -1.48 2.69
N THR A 210 -9.12 -0.91 3.69
CA THR A 210 -8.43 -1.65 4.74
C THR A 210 -8.79 -1.04 6.09
N HIS A 211 -9.18 -1.90 7.03
CA HIS A 211 -9.34 -1.55 8.44
C HIS A 211 -8.48 -2.47 9.28
N PHE A 212 -7.72 -1.92 10.22
CA PHE A 212 -6.95 -2.74 11.14
C PHE A 212 -6.87 -2.13 12.54
N ASN A 213 -6.69 -3.03 13.51
CA ASN A 213 -6.33 -2.76 14.88
C ASN A 213 -4.97 -3.41 15.15
N ALA A 214 -4.06 -2.69 15.75
CA ALA A 214 -2.72 -3.19 16.09
C ALA A 214 -2.33 -2.71 17.46
N SER A 215 -1.87 -3.62 18.31
CA SER A 215 -1.26 -3.30 19.62
C SER A 215 0.25 -3.43 19.54
N ASN A 216 0.97 -2.62 20.29
CA ASN A 216 2.43 -2.61 20.30
C ASN A 216 2.96 -2.52 21.75
N PRO A 217 3.47 -3.63 22.31
CA PRO A 217 3.97 -3.66 23.70
C PRO A 217 5.37 -3.05 23.85
N GLY A 218 5.93 -2.43 22.82
CA GLY A 218 7.29 -1.89 22.82
C GLY A 218 8.38 -2.98 22.89
N GLU A 219 9.57 -2.60 23.28
CA GLU A 219 10.70 -3.52 23.49
C GLU A 219 10.57 -4.24 24.83
N ILE A 220 11.22 -5.42 24.97
CA ILE A 220 11.20 -6.19 26.23
C ILE A 220 11.84 -5.38 27.38
N THR A 221 12.88 -4.64 27.06
CA THR A 221 13.64 -3.81 28.02
C THR A 221 13.01 -2.43 28.26
N ALA A 222 12.11 -2.02 27.38
CA ALA A 222 11.36 -0.76 27.46
C ALA A 222 9.90 -1.00 27.06
N PRO A 223 9.11 -1.69 27.89
CA PRO A 223 7.73 -2.02 27.58
C PRO A 223 6.87 -0.76 27.54
N VAL A 224 5.91 -0.77 26.58
CA VAL A 224 4.89 0.27 26.45
C VAL A 224 3.54 -0.36 26.78
N PHE A 225 2.79 0.28 27.66
CA PHE A 225 1.48 -0.17 28.12
C PHE A 225 0.38 0.61 27.40
N ASP A 226 -0.78 -0.03 27.18
CA ASP A 226 -1.98 0.57 26.55
C ASP A 226 -1.69 1.25 25.20
N ASN A 227 -0.80 0.65 24.40
CA ASN A 227 -0.45 1.15 23.06
C ASN A 227 -1.28 0.45 22.00
N ASP A 228 -2.11 1.19 21.28
CA ASP A 228 -2.93 0.65 20.20
C ASP A 228 -3.12 1.64 19.03
N SER A 229 -3.35 1.08 17.86
CA SER A 229 -3.68 1.82 16.65
C SER A 229 -4.94 1.24 16.01
N ARG A 230 -5.93 2.08 15.72
CA ARG A 230 -7.13 1.72 14.96
C ARG A 230 -7.22 2.58 13.72
N ILE A 231 -7.02 1.97 12.58
CA ILE A 231 -6.81 2.68 11.31
C ILE A 231 -7.78 2.17 10.25
N THR A 232 -8.33 3.09 9.48
CA THR A 232 -9.05 2.80 8.23
C THR A 232 -8.41 3.56 7.10
N ARG A 233 -8.02 2.88 6.05
CA ARG A 233 -7.49 3.46 4.80
C ARG A 233 -8.36 3.04 3.64
N GLY A 234 -8.61 3.98 2.73
CA GLY A 234 -9.32 3.70 1.49
C GLY A 234 -8.69 4.41 0.31
N MET A 235 -8.87 3.83 -0.86
CA MET A 235 -8.51 4.40 -2.15
C MET A 235 -9.61 4.06 -3.15
N ALA A 236 -9.94 5.02 -4.01
CA ALA A 236 -10.72 4.78 -5.22
C ALA A 236 -10.01 5.41 -6.41
N SER A 237 -10.04 4.73 -7.56
CA SER A 237 -9.44 5.27 -8.78
C SER A 237 -10.28 5.00 -10.03
N VAL A 238 -10.08 5.86 -11.04
CA VAL A 238 -10.59 5.67 -12.40
C VAL A 238 -9.46 5.93 -13.37
N SER A 239 -9.30 5.05 -14.35
CA SER A 239 -8.25 5.16 -15.36
C SER A 239 -8.78 4.94 -16.76
N LEU A 240 -8.28 5.73 -17.69
CA LEU A 240 -8.43 5.54 -19.12
C LEU A 240 -7.04 5.36 -19.73
N GLU A 241 -6.79 4.18 -20.30
CA GLU A 241 -5.48 3.80 -20.85
C GLU A 241 -5.58 3.66 -22.37
N ASN A 242 -4.55 4.09 -23.08
CA ASN A 242 -4.40 3.82 -24.50
C ASN A 242 -3.10 3.07 -24.82
N SER A 243 -3.15 2.24 -25.87
CA SER A 243 -1.99 1.50 -26.35
C SER A 243 -2.06 1.34 -27.86
N TYR A 244 -1.16 2.00 -28.57
CA TYR A 244 -0.96 1.93 -29.99
C TYR A 244 0.44 1.40 -30.28
N ASP A 245 0.77 1.07 -31.52
CA ASP A 245 2.04 0.45 -31.90
C ASP A 245 3.26 1.29 -31.47
N ARG A 246 3.18 2.61 -31.57
CA ARG A 246 4.28 3.55 -31.27
C ARG A 246 3.99 4.48 -30.10
N THR A 247 2.79 4.50 -29.57
CA THR A 247 2.43 5.40 -28.47
C THR A 247 1.51 4.70 -27.46
N SER A 248 1.68 5.03 -26.18
CA SER A 248 0.83 4.54 -25.10
C SER A 248 0.77 5.56 -23.97
N GLY A 249 -0.35 5.63 -23.28
CA GLY A 249 -0.51 6.56 -22.18
C GLY A 249 -1.73 6.26 -21.33
N ALA A 250 -1.92 7.09 -20.32
CA ALA A 250 -3.06 6.98 -19.43
C ALA A 250 -3.45 8.35 -18.87
N LEU A 251 -4.74 8.51 -18.63
CA LEU A 251 -5.32 9.53 -17.77
C LEU A 251 -5.92 8.83 -16.56
N LYS A 252 -5.52 9.23 -15.36
CA LYS A 252 -5.88 8.61 -14.10
C LYS A 252 -6.36 9.63 -13.10
N PHE A 253 -7.44 9.29 -12.38
CA PHE A 253 -7.95 10.01 -11.24
C PHE A 253 -7.89 9.09 -10.03
N PHE A 254 -7.52 9.60 -8.86
CA PHE A 254 -7.56 8.85 -7.63
C PHE A 254 -7.97 9.70 -6.45
N TYR A 255 -8.57 9.05 -5.47
CA TYR A 255 -8.93 9.62 -4.19
C TYR A 255 -8.57 8.66 -3.07
N ASN A 256 -7.67 9.08 -2.18
CA ASN A 256 -7.28 8.34 -0.99
C ASN A 256 -7.86 9.04 0.23
N TRP A 257 -8.26 8.26 1.24
CA TRP A 257 -8.70 8.79 2.52
C TRP A 257 -8.24 7.91 3.67
N GLY A 258 -8.15 8.50 4.87
CA GLY A 258 -7.79 7.81 6.07
C GLY A 258 -8.51 8.33 7.30
N ARG A 259 -8.69 7.45 8.27
CA ARG A 259 -9.06 7.75 9.64
C ARG A 259 -8.14 7.00 10.56
N HIS A 260 -7.57 7.71 11.51
CA HIS A 260 -6.63 7.16 12.47
C HIS A 260 -7.10 7.51 13.87
N ARG A 261 -7.04 6.53 14.76
CA ARG A 261 -7.11 6.69 16.21
C ARG A 261 -5.91 5.96 16.77
N ILE A 262 -5.07 6.68 17.48
CA ILE A 262 -3.80 6.19 17.99
C ILE A 262 -3.72 6.47 19.48
N ASN A 263 -3.35 5.46 20.23
CA ASN A 263 -2.89 5.57 21.60
C ASN A 263 -1.43 5.15 21.62
N ASP A 264 -0.53 6.10 21.87
CA ASP A 264 0.91 5.80 21.93
C ASP A 264 1.31 5.10 23.23
N GLY A 265 0.35 4.94 24.16
CA GLY A 265 0.60 4.28 25.44
C GLY A 265 1.47 5.11 26.38
N TYR A 266 2.09 4.41 27.32
CA TYR A 266 2.99 4.98 28.32
C TYR A 266 4.06 3.97 28.75
N GLY A 267 5.24 4.45 29.10
CA GLY A 267 6.35 3.64 29.60
C GLY A 267 6.22 3.28 31.08
N ALA A 268 7.11 2.41 31.54
CA ALA A 268 7.17 2.04 32.96
C ALA A 268 7.51 3.25 33.83
N GLY A 269 6.62 3.56 34.80
CA GLY A 269 6.76 4.71 35.69
C GLY A 269 6.22 6.03 35.14
N GLU A 270 5.63 6.01 33.93
CA GLU A 270 4.93 7.15 33.37
C GLU A 270 3.43 7.05 33.66
N GLU A 271 2.74 8.20 33.65
CA GLU A 271 1.27 8.24 33.77
C GLU A 271 0.61 7.95 32.43
N PRO A 272 -0.53 7.24 32.42
CA PRO A 272 -1.32 7.03 31.21
C PRO A 272 -1.73 8.35 30.56
N ARG A 273 -1.65 8.45 29.25
CA ARG A 273 -2.17 9.62 28.51
C ARG A 273 -3.69 9.72 28.67
N ASP A 274 -4.17 10.89 29.01
CA ASP A 274 -5.59 11.19 29.21
C ASP A 274 -6.33 11.48 27.89
N TYR A 275 -5.65 11.37 26.74
CA TYR A 275 -6.20 11.59 25.41
C TYR A 275 -5.82 10.46 24.44
N ARG A 276 -6.53 10.44 23.34
CA ARG A 276 -6.22 9.63 22.16
C ARG A 276 -6.01 10.56 20.96
N PHE A 277 -4.91 10.37 20.24
CA PHE A 277 -4.68 11.07 18.97
C PHE A 277 -5.68 10.59 17.92
N ASN A 278 -6.28 11.52 17.20
CA ASN A 278 -7.17 11.24 16.10
C ASN A 278 -6.77 12.06 14.88
N SER A 279 -6.89 11.47 13.69
CA SER A 279 -6.74 12.23 12.45
C SER A 279 -7.65 11.73 11.35
N LYS A 280 -7.92 12.62 10.40
CA LYS A 280 -8.55 12.32 9.12
C LYS A 280 -7.73 12.98 8.04
N ASP A 281 -7.39 12.23 7.01
CA ASP A 281 -6.66 12.74 5.86
C ASP A 281 -7.34 12.36 4.56
N ARG A 282 -6.99 13.09 3.52
CA ARG A 282 -7.43 12.84 2.15
C ARG A 282 -6.37 13.29 1.16
N MET A 283 -6.34 12.63 0.02
CA MET A 283 -5.52 13.00 -1.13
C MET A 283 -6.33 12.78 -2.40
N LEU A 284 -6.44 13.80 -3.23
CA LEU A 284 -7.02 13.75 -4.55
C LEU A 284 -5.92 13.97 -5.57
N GLY A 285 -5.88 13.20 -6.64
CA GLY A 285 -4.90 13.38 -7.69
C GLY A 285 -5.39 13.08 -9.08
N VAL A 286 -4.73 13.73 -10.03
CA VAL A 286 -4.88 13.50 -11.47
C VAL A 286 -3.49 13.29 -12.04
N SER A 287 -3.32 12.23 -12.82
CA SER A 287 -2.09 11.93 -13.53
C SER A 287 -2.40 11.68 -15.00
N TRP A 288 -1.74 12.42 -15.87
CA TRP A 288 -1.76 12.17 -17.30
C TRP A 288 -0.35 11.98 -17.81
N TYR A 289 -0.14 10.97 -18.62
CA TYR A 289 1.11 10.79 -19.35
C TYR A 289 0.89 10.15 -20.71
N GLN A 290 1.79 10.46 -21.64
CA GLN A 290 1.87 9.85 -22.95
C GLN A 290 3.31 9.53 -23.29
N SER A 291 3.56 8.30 -23.74
CA SER A 291 4.85 7.83 -24.25
C SER A 291 4.75 7.65 -25.77
N ALA A 292 5.76 8.08 -26.51
CA ALA A 292 5.82 7.91 -27.94
C ALA A 292 7.23 7.44 -28.39
N GLY A 293 7.27 6.46 -29.28
CA GLY A 293 8.46 6.05 -30.01
C GLY A 293 8.68 7.00 -31.18
N LEU A 294 9.66 7.91 -31.08
CA LEU A 294 9.92 8.93 -32.11
C LEU A 294 10.68 8.33 -33.30
N TRP A 295 11.73 7.55 -33.00
CA TRP A 295 12.52 6.79 -34.01
C TRP A 295 12.95 5.45 -33.42
N ARG A 296 13.64 4.62 -34.20
CA ARG A 296 14.11 3.30 -33.76
C ARG A 296 15.04 3.43 -32.56
N GLY A 297 14.74 2.73 -31.47
CA GLY A 297 15.51 2.77 -30.22
C GLY A 297 15.27 3.98 -29.34
N SER A 298 14.34 4.88 -29.69
CA SER A 298 14.00 6.07 -28.90
C SER A 298 12.56 6.03 -28.43
N ARG A 299 12.36 6.46 -27.19
CA ARG A 299 11.02 6.67 -26.61
C ARG A 299 11.03 7.92 -25.72
N LEU A 300 10.14 8.84 -26.00
CA LEU A 300 9.89 10.01 -25.17
C LEU A 300 8.62 9.77 -24.34
N THR A 301 8.66 10.10 -23.06
CA THR A 301 7.49 10.13 -22.18
C THR A 301 7.35 11.53 -21.60
N ALA A 302 6.19 12.12 -21.75
CA ALA A 302 5.80 13.39 -21.11
C ALA A 302 4.53 13.19 -20.30
N GLY A 303 4.36 13.95 -19.23
CA GLY A 303 3.18 13.87 -18.39
C GLY A 303 3.07 14.99 -17.38
N ILE A 304 1.92 15.06 -16.74
CA ILE A 304 1.59 16.00 -15.68
C ILE A 304 0.93 15.23 -14.56
N ASP A 305 1.41 15.45 -13.34
CA ASP A 305 0.79 14.97 -12.11
C ASP A 305 0.34 16.17 -11.28
N TRP A 306 -0.91 16.16 -10.86
CA TRP A 306 -1.45 17.14 -9.94
C TRP A 306 -2.04 16.42 -8.72
N GLN A 307 -1.75 16.94 -7.52
CA GLN A 307 -2.22 16.36 -6.28
C GLN A 307 -2.65 17.47 -5.32
N ARG A 308 -3.72 17.21 -4.58
CA ARG A 308 -4.15 18.01 -3.45
C ARG A 308 -4.36 17.09 -2.26
N PHE A 309 -3.67 17.36 -1.19
CA PHE A 309 -3.72 16.58 0.03
C PHE A 309 -3.88 17.47 1.25
N GLY A 310 -4.31 16.89 2.37
CA GLY A 310 -4.48 17.57 3.63
C GLY A 310 -5.35 16.74 4.57
N GLY A 311 -5.61 17.29 5.73
CA GLY A 311 -6.38 16.62 6.75
C GLY A 311 -6.54 17.49 7.97
N ARG A 312 -6.99 16.88 9.06
CA ARG A 312 -7.04 17.45 10.39
C ARG A 312 -6.61 16.42 11.42
N ALA A 313 -5.92 16.88 12.47
CA ALA A 313 -5.56 16.09 13.63
C ALA A 313 -6.11 16.77 14.89
N TRP A 314 -6.41 15.96 15.89
CA TRP A 314 -6.90 16.45 17.17
C TRP A 314 -6.66 15.40 18.27
N ASN A 315 -6.49 15.88 19.49
CA ASN A 315 -6.55 15.04 20.67
C ASN A 315 -7.99 14.96 21.17
N ARG A 316 -8.45 13.76 21.48
CA ARG A 316 -9.74 13.53 22.14
C ARG A 316 -9.49 13.01 23.54
N PHE A 317 -9.88 13.79 24.54
CA PHE A 317 -9.72 13.45 25.94
C PHE A 317 -10.66 12.33 26.36
N THR A 318 -10.16 11.42 27.20
CA THR A 318 -10.90 10.21 27.60
C THR A 318 -11.94 10.51 28.68
N ALA A 319 -11.71 11.50 29.54
CA ALA A 319 -12.58 11.83 30.65
C ALA A 319 -13.91 12.47 30.24
N ASP A 320 -13.89 13.40 29.30
CA ASP A 320 -15.05 14.22 28.90
C ASP A 320 -15.36 14.19 27.40
N GLY A 321 -14.49 13.57 26.60
CA GLY A 321 -14.63 13.50 25.16
C GLY A 321 -14.32 14.82 24.44
N ARG A 322 -13.79 15.82 25.12
CA ARG A 322 -13.39 17.10 24.54
C ARG A 322 -12.35 16.89 23.45
N GLU A 323 -12.45 17.64 22.37
CA GLU A 323 -11.54 17.59 21.24
C GLU A 323 -10.72 18.89 21.16
N GLU A 324 -9.40 18.75 21.05
CA GLU A 324 -8.47 19.87 20.85
C GLU A 324 -7.72 19.66 19.54
N PRO A 325 -7.80 20.62 18.58
CA PRO A 325 -7.01 20.59 17.36
C PRO A 325 -5.50 20.62 17.65
N ILE A 326 -4.73 19.96 16.77
CA ILE A 326 -3.27 19.92 16.78
C ILE A 326 -2.77 20.68 15.54
#